data_d484fce237b2c87a063227738300ee9c
#
_entry.id   d484fce237b2c87a063227738300ee9c
#
_cell.length_a   1.000
_cell.length_b   1.000
_cell.length_c   1.000
_cell.angle_alpha   90.00
_cell.angle_beta   90.00
_cell.angle_gamma   90.00
#
_symmetry.space_group_name_H-M   'P 1'
#
loop_
_entity.id
_entity.type
_entity.pdbx_description
1 polymer ?
#
loop_
_entity_poly.entity_id
_entity_poly.type
_entity_poly.pdbx_seq_one_letter_code
_entity_poly.pdbx_strand_id
1 'polypeptide(L)'
;MNEVYAVLDIGSASIELLVGEIINSNLHVLFSKKVPSHGVKKGIIEDENLLVNDIKGVVQEANDFLDGEIKAVGLTIPTIRSKLYQSNSSVSLSDHDKISKDDIVRGLKLSTKFKKSHEEEVVCVIPVRFNGDFGISQVPPIGEASRNLIIDTLIITSQKQILYPYIMAVEKAGLEIMDICICLLYTSPSPRDTERS
;
A
#
# COMPACT_ATOMS: atom_id res chain seq x y z
N MET A 1 -12.18 -5.80 -20.41
CA MET A 1 -11.46 -6.80 -19.60
C MET A 1 -11.54 -6.30 -18.17
N ASN A 2 -11.95 -7.15 -17.23
CA ASN A 2 -11.90 -6.80 -15.83
C ASN A 2 -10.44 -6.72 -15.40
N GLU A 3 -10.09 -5.72 -14.59
CA GLU A 3 -8.75 -5.63 -14.03
C GLU A 3 -8.61 -6.63 -12.88
N VAL A 4 -7.63 -7.53 -13.01
CA VAL A 4 -7.28 -8.51 -11.98
C VAL A 4 -6.14 -7.93 -11.15
N TYR A 5 -6.31 -7.98 -9.84
CA TYR A 5 -5.35 -7.50 -8.85
C TYR A 5 -4.82 -8.67 -8.04
N ALA A 6 -3.53 -8.71 -7.82
CA ALA A 6 -2.90 -9.66 -6.91
C ALA A 6 -2.22 -8.89 -5.77
N VAL A 7 -2.38 -9.37 -4.54
CA VAL A 7 -1.75 -8.79 -3.34
C VAL A 7 -0.99 -9.87 -2.62
N LEU A 8 0.26 -9.60 -2.32
CA LEU A 8 1.19 -10.48 -1.61
C LEU A 8 1.51 -9.87 -0.23
N ASP A 9 1.03 -10.52 0.83
CA ASP A 9 1.38 -10.16 2.21
C ASP A 9 2.48 -11.07 2.73
N ILE A 10 3.62 -10.48 3.10
CA ILE A 10 4.79 -11.21 3.57
C ILE A 10 4.99 -10.95 5.07
N GLY A 11 4.59 -11.93 5.86
CA GLY A 11 4.79 -11.94 7.31
C GLY A 11 5.91 -12.88 7.77
N SER A 12 6.22 -12.86 9.07
CA SER A 12 7.21 -13.76 9.68
C SER A 12 6.75 -15.20 9.82
N ALA A 13 5.45 -15.42 9.90
CA ALA A 13 4.87 -16.76 10.07
C ALA A 13 4.29 -17.31 8.78
N SER A 14 3.81 -16.44 7.91
CA SER A 14 3.12 -16.83 6.69
C SER A 14 3.29 -15.80 5.59
N ILE A 15 3.16 -16.28 4.36
CA ILE A 15 2.95 -15.49 3.15
C ILE A 15 1.51 -15.74 2.72
N GLU A 16 0.80 -14.68 2.39
CA GLU A 16 -0.57 -14.77 1.89
C GLU A 16 -0.64 -14.13 0.50
N LEU A 17 -1.18 -14.86 -0.47
CA LEU A 17 -1.46 -14.36 -1.81
C LEU A 17 -2.97 -14.32 -2.00
N LEU A 18 -3.48 -13.15 -2.32
CA LEU A 18 -4.86 -12.92 -2.70
C LEU A 18 -4.90 -12.42 -4.14
N VAL A 19 -5.75 -13.05 -4.97
CA VAL A 19 -6.03 -12.60 -6.33
C VAL A 19 -7.52 -12.34 -6.46
N GLY A 20 -7.88 -11.21 -7.02
CA GLY A 20 -9.28 -10.82 -7.18
C GLY A 20 -9.50 -9.84 -8.33
N GLU A 21 -10.75 -9.62 -8.66
CA GLU A 21 -11.17 -8.64 -9.65
C GLU A 21 -12.25 -7.71 -9.06
N ILE A 22 -12.36 -6.51 -9.59
CA ILE A 22 -13.40 -5.55 -9.20
C ILE A 22 -14.49 -5.54 -10.27
N ILE A 23 -15.69 -6.00 -9.88
CA ILE A 23 -16.89 -6.00 -10.73
C ILE A 23 -17.95 -5.14 -10.05
N ASN A 24 -18.44 -4.10 -10.73
CA ASN A 24 -19.47 -3.19 -10.20
C ASN A 24 -19.14 -2.65 -8.80
N SER A 25 -17.89 -2.25 -8.59
CA SER A 25 -17.34 -1.75 -7.31
C SER A 25 -17.31 -2.79 -6.17
N ASN A 26 -17.50 -4.07 -6.46
CA ASN A 26 -17.36 -5.17 -5.50
C ASN A 26 -16.12 -6.00 -5.81
N LEU A 27 -15.38 -6.38 -4.76
CA LEU A 27 -14.24 -7.28 -4.88
C LEU A 27 -14.74 -8.73 -4.96
N HIS A 28 -14.37 -9.40 -6.04
CA HIS A 28 -14.57 -10.85 -6.23
C HIS A 28 -13.22 -11.53 -6.07
N VAL A 29 -13.10 -12.36 -5.03
CA VAL A 29 -11.88 -13.14 -4.78
C VAL A 29 -11.86 -14.34 -5.72
N LEU A 30 -10.82 -14.44 -6.54
CA LEU A 30 -10.58 -15.53 -7.49
C LEU A 30 -9.70 -16.63 -6.87
N PHE A 31 -8.70 -16.23 -6.08
CA PHE A 31 -7.78 -17.13 -5.42
C PHE A 31 -7.32 -16.52 -4.09
N SER A 32 -7.15 -17.34 -3.07
CA SER A 32 -6.57 -16.94 -1.79
C SER A 32 -5.81 -18.12 -1.20
N LYS A 33 -4.55 -17.91 -0.89
CA LYS A 33 -3.70 -18.95 -0.30
C LYS A 33 -2.77 -18.36 0.75
N LYS A 34 -2.65 -19.08 1.86
CA LYS A 34 -1.72 -18.84 2.94
C LYS A 34 -0.74 -19.98 3.04
N VAL A 35 0.56 -19.69 3.00
CA VAL A 35 1.64 -20.67 3.13
C VAL A 35 2.60 -20.26 4.25
N PRO A 36 3.34 -21.18 4.88
CA PRO A 36 4.39 -20.84 5.83
C PRO A 36 5.47 -19.93 5.20
N SER A 37 6.03 -19.03 5.99
CA SER A 37 7.19 -18.19 5.61
C SER A 37 8.44 -18.74 6.28
N HIS A 38 9.46 -19.09 5.51
CA HIS A 38 10.67 -19.70 6.04
C HIS A 38 11.87 -18.74 6.06
N GLY A 39 11.84 -17.65 5.34
CA GLY A 39 12.95 -16.71 5.20
C GLY A 39 12.86 -15.48 6.09
N VAL A 40 11.74 -15.26 6.81
CA VAL A 40 11.47 -14.03 7.57
C VAL A 40 11.33 -14.32 9.06
N LYS A 41 12.01 -13.52 9.90
CA LYS A 41 11.92 -13.61 11.36
C LYS A 41 11.76 -12.23 11.97
N LYS A 42 10.71 -12.04 12.77
CA LYS A 42 10.38 -10.75 13.41
C LYS A 42 10.39 -9.58 12.42
N GLY A 43 9.90 -9.80 11.20
CA GLY A 43 9.83 -8.80 10.14
C GLY A 43 11.17 -8.47 9.48
N ILE A 44 12.21 -9.27 9.69
CA ILE A 44 13.51 -9.13 9.04
C ILE A 44 13.74 -10.37 8.18
N ILE A 45 14.21 -10.17 6.95
CA ILE A 45 14.61 -11.28 6.08
C ILE A 45 15.95 -11.81 6.56
N GLU A 46 15.99 -13.07 7.05
CA GLU A 46 17.20 -13.77 7.45
C GLU A 46 17.73 -14.66 6.32
N ASP A 47 16.84 -15.24 5.49
CA ASP A 47 17.21 -16.02 4.32
C ASP A 47 16.34 -15.62 3.11
N GLU A 48 16.97 -14.87 2.21
CA GLU A 48 16.31 -14.38 1.00
C GLU A 48 15.93 -15.52 0.05
N ASN A 49 16.75 -16.56 -0.07
CA ASN A 49 16.50 -17.66 -1.01
C ASN A 49 15.28 -18.49 -0.57
N LEU A 50 15.13 -18.75 0.72
CA LEU A 50 13.93 -19.41 1.24
C LEU A 50 12.70 -18.58 0.97
N LEU A 51 12.74 -17.27 1.24
CA LEU A 51 11.63 -16.36 0.96
C LEU A 51 11.25 -16.33 -0.52
N VAL A 52 12.25 -16.22 -1.41
CA VAL A 52 12.01 -16.23 -2.87
C VAL A 52 11.35 -17.54 -3.32
N ASN A 53 11.78 -18.68 -2.76
CA ASN A 53 11.18 -19.96 -3.09
C ASN A 53 9.74 -20.09 -2.59
N ASP A 54 9.46 -19.61 -1.38
CA ASP A 54 8.11 -19.59 -0.83
C ASP A 54 7.17 -18.72 -1.70
N ILE A 55 7.64 -17.53 -2.12
CA ILE A 55 6.88 -16.64 -3.02
C ILE A 55 6.61 -17.33 -4.37
N LYS A 56 7.65 -17.90 -4.99
CA LYS A 56 7.50 -18.62 -6.27
C LYS A 56 6.51 -19.76 -6.16
N GLY A 57 6.55 -20.50 -5.06
CA GLY A 57 5.67 -21.64 -4.84
C GLY A 57 4.19 -21.23 -4.80
N VAL A 58 3.85 -20.20 -4.01
CA VAL A 58 2.45 -19.74 -3.90
C VAL A 58 1.96 -19.08 -5.18
N VAL A 59 2.82 -18.38 -5.90
CA VAL A 59 2.48 -17.75 -7.18
C VAL A 59 2.25 -18.80 -8.28
N GLN A 60 3.10 -19.84 -8.34
CA GLN A 60 2.92 -20.94 -9.28
C GLN A 60 1.59 -21.68 -9.03
N GLU A 61 1.26 -21.96 -7.77
CA GLU A 61 -0.02 -22.60 -7.41
C GLU A 61 -1.22 -21.73 -7.86
N ALA A 62 -1.13 -20.39 -7.70
CA ALA A 62 -2.16 -19.48 -8.18
C ALA A 62 -2.27 -19.46 -9.71
N ASN A 63 -1.14 -19.44 -10.41
CA ASN A 63 -1.08 -19.46 -11.88
C ASN A 63 -1.71 -20.75 -12.43
N ASP A 64 -1.40 -21.89 -11.82
CA ASP A 64 -1.96 -23.20 -12.22
C ASP A 64 -3.47 -23.26 -11.97
N PHE A 65 -3.93 -22.69 -10.83
CA PHE A 65 -5.35 -22.67 -10.49
C PHE A 65 -6.18 -21.75 -11.40
N LEU A 66 -5.61 -20.58 -11.75
CA LEU A 66 -6.29 -19.54 -12.55
C LEU A 66 -6.12 -19.74 -14.05
N ASP A 67 -5.32 -20.72 -14.48
CA ASP A 67 -4.91 -20.90 -15.90
C ASP A 67 -4.38 -19.58 -16.50
N GLY A 68 -3.54 -18.88 -15.75
CA GLY A 68 -3.04 -17.55 -16.08
C GLY A 68 -1.71 -17.25 -15.41
N GLU A 69 -1.09 -16.12 -15.76
CA GLU A 69 0.20 -15.68 -15.23
C GLU A 69 0.05 -14.39 -14.41
N ILE A 70 0.40 -14.44 -13.13
CA ILE A 70 0.52 -13.27 -12.27
C ILE A 70 1.90 -12.65 -12.52
N LYS A 71 1.92 -11.44 -13.08
CA LYS A 71 3.15 -10.69 -13.40
C LYS A 71 3.47 -9.59 -12.40
N ALA A 72 2.44 -9.05 -11.75
CA ALA A 72 2.58 -7.91 -10.87
C ALA A 72 1.71 -8.06 -9.62
N VAL A 73 2.21 -7.55 -8.49
CA VAL A 73 1.53 -7.62 -7.20
C VAL A 73 1.58 -6.29 -6.46
N GLY A 74 0.55 -6.00 -5.67
CA GLY A 74 0.66 -5.10 -4.54
C GLY A 74 1.38 -5.83 -3.41
N LEU A 75 2.41 -5.22 -2.84
CA LEU A 75 3.20 -5.82 -1.77
C LEU A 75 2.82 -5.25 -0.41
N THR A 76 2.52 -6.12 0.55
CA THR A 76 2.35 -5.73 1.94
C THR A 76 3.55 -6.19 2.76
N ILE A 77 4.14 -5.26 3.51
CA ILE A 77 5.33 -5.51 4.33
C ILE A 77 5.04 -5.27 5.82
N PRO A 78 5.85 -5.88 6.73
CA PRO A 78 5.73 -5.64 8.17
C PRO A 78 6.02 -4.18 8.55
N THR A 79 5.36 -3.71 9.61
CA THR A 79 5.52 -2.33 10.15
C THR A 79 6.79 -2.12 10.96
N ILE A 80 7.67 -3.10 11.04
CA ILE A 80 8.90 -2.99 11.83
C ILE A 80 9.71 -1.76 11.41
N ARG A 81 10.08 -0.93 12.39
CA ARG A 81 10.83 0.32 12.20
C ARG A 81 10.18 1.31 11.22
N SER A 82 8.88 1.20 11.01
CA SER A 82 8.11 2.21 10.29
C SER A 82 7.84 3.41 11.18
N LYS A 83 7.72 4.59 10.56
CA LYS A 83 7.32 5.82 11.23
C LYS A 83 6.12 6.44 10.55
N LEU A 84 5.32 7.14 11.33
CA LEU A 84 4.15 7.88 10.89
C LEU A 84 4.44 9.37 10.99
N TYR A 85 4.22 10.10 9.89
CA TYR A 85 4.34 11.55 9.81
C TYR A 85 3.00 12.15 9.41
N GLN A 86 2.71 13.32 9.96
CA GLN A 86 1.65 14.18 9.44
C GLN A 86 2.27 15.22 8.53
N SER A 87 1.65 15.44 7.39
CA SER A 87 2.07 16.45 6.43
C SER A 87 0.84 17.12 5.82
N ASN A 88 1.05 18.28 5.26
CA ASN A 88 0.06 18.93 4.43
C ASN A 88 0.69 19.45 3.15
N SER A 89 -0.13 19.65 2.16
CA SER A 89 0.26 20.27 0.90
C SER A 89 -0.80 21.24 0.44
N SER A 90 -0.40 22.24 -0.33
CA SER A 90 -1.29 23.19 -0.98
C SER A 90 -1.05 23.17 -2.48
N VAL A 91 -2.11 23.02 -3.24
CA VAL A 91 -2.10 23.08 -4.70
C VAL A 91 -2.93 24.29 -5.12
N SER A 92 -2.30 25.25 -5.81
CA SER A 92 -2.99 26.37 -6.42
C SER A 92 -3.64 25.90 -7.72
N LEU A 93 -4.88 26.28 -7.91
CA LEU A 93 -5.69 26.04 -9.10
C LEU A 93 -5.93 27.37 -9.81
N SER A 94 -6.20 27.33 -11.11
CA SER A 94 -6.62 28.52 -11.84
C SER A 94 -8.01 28.97 -11.35
N ASP A 95 -8.33 30.26 -11.48
CA ASP A 95 -9.60 30.80 -11.01
C ASP A 95 -10.80 29.98 -11.52
N HIS A 96 -11.56 29.41 -10.57
CA HIS A 96 -12.75 28.60 -10.80
C HIS A 96 -12.56 27.26 -11.54
N ASP A 97 -11.33 26.75 -11.65
CA ASP A 97 -11.13 25.41 -12.18
C ASP A 97 -11.68 24.33 -11.25
N LYS A 98 -12.23 23.30 -11.86
CA LYS A 98 -12.71 22.12 -11.13
C LYS A 98 -11.53 21.23 -10.76
N ILE A 99 -11.50 20.81 -9.51
CA ILE A 99 -10.49 19.87 -9.00
C ILE A 99 -10.50 18.58 -9.81
N SER A 100 -9.37 18.25 -10.37
CA SER A 100 -9.12 17.03 -11.14
C SER A 100 -8.43 15.95 -10.31
N LYS A 101 -8.40 14.71 -10.82
CA LYS A 101 -7.59 13.64 -10.23
C LYS A 101 -6.09 14.01 -10.20
N ASP A 102 -5.62 14.69 -11.23
CA ASP A 102 -4.20 15.08 -11.35
C ASP A 102 -3.81 16.12 -10.29
N ASP A 103 -4.73 17.02 -9.91
CA ASP A 103 -4.50 17.98 -8.83
C ASP A 103 -4.33 17.27 -7.48
N ILE A 104 -5.14 16.25 -7.22
CA ILE A 104 -5.02 15.42 -6.01
C ILE A 104 -3.69 14.68 -6.01
N VAL A 105 -3.34 14.01 -7.10
CA VAL A 105 -2.06 13.30 -7.24
C VAL A 105 -0.88 14.26 -7.06
N ARG A 106 -0.95 15.47 -7.63
CA ARG A 106 0.05 16.52 -7.46
C ARG A 106 0.18 16.93 -5.98
N GLY A 107 -0.94 17.14 -5.30
CA GLY A 107 -0.96 17.46 -3.87
C GLY A 107 -0.35 16.35 -3.02
N LEU A 108 -0.72 15.09 -3.25
CA LEU A 108 -0.14 13.95 -2.54
C LEU A 108 1.37 13.83 -2.78
N LYS A 109 1.86 14.06 -3.99
CA LYS A 109 3.30 14.13 -4.29
C LYS A 109 3.99 15.29 -3.58
N LEU A 110 3.34 16.45 -3.46
CA LEU A 110 3.90 17.58 -2.72
C LEU A 110 4.00 17.29 -1.23
N SER A 111 3.03 16.60 -0.64
CA SER A 111 3.05 16.24 0.79
C SER A 111 4.22 15.36 1.17
N THR A 112 4.81 14.61 0.23
CA THR A 112 6.01 13.79 0.48
C THR A 112 7.31 14.59 0.57
N LYS A 113 7.30 15.89 0.24
CA LYS A 113 8.46 16.79 0.33
C LYS A 113 8.66 17.35 1.74
N PHE A 114 8.75 16.46 2.73
CA PHE A 114 9.04 16.82 4.11
C PHE A 114 10.42 16.33 4.55
N LYS A 115 10.89 16.83 5.68
CA LYS A 115 12.19 16.42 6.22
C LYS A 115 12.09 15.05 6.86
N LYS A 116 12.66 14.04 6.22
CA LYS A 116 12.83 12.67 6.72
C LYS A 116 14.30 12.29 6.79
N SER A 117 14.63 11.20 7.48
CA SER A 117 15.97 10.63 7.45
C SER A 117 16.35 10.14 6.05
N HIS A 118 17.61 10.20 5.68
CA HIS A 118 18.12 9.61 4.44
C HIS A 118 17.99 8.07 4.42
N GLU A 119 17.92 7.46 5.60
CA GLU A 119 17.73 6.02 5.76
C GLU A 119 16.25 5.58 5.62
N GLU A 120 15.35 6.53 5.45
CA GLU A 120 13.91 6.25 5.33
C GLU A 120 13.43 6.45 3.89
N GLU A 121 12.48 5.60 3.50
CA GLU A 121 11.72 5.73 2.26
C GLU A 121 10.22 5.86 2.56
N VAL A 122 9.52 6.65 1.74
CA VAL A 122 8.05 6.76 1.84
C VAL A 122 7.45 5.48 1.25
N VAL A 123 6.61 4.83 2.04
CA VAL A 123 5.93 3.59 1.65
C VAL A 123 4.48 3.87 1.29
N CYS A 124 3.80 4.71 2.08
CA CYS A 124 2.38 4.97 1.86
C CYS A 124 2.05 6.43 2.17
N VAL A 125 1.17 7.03 1.38
CA VAL A 125 0.61 8.38 1.56
C VAL A 125 -0.89 8.28 1.60
N ILE A 126 -1.48 8.60 2.76
CA ILE A 126 -2.91 8.47 3.00
C ILE A 126 -3.50 9.87 3.13
N PRO A 127 -4.38 10.30 2.20
CA PRO A 127 -5.12 11.53 2.40
C PRO A 127 -6.14 11.36 3.54
N VAL A 128 -6.13 12.31 4.47
CA VAL A 128 -7.03 12.29 5.63
C VAL A 128 -8.15 13.31 5.44
N ARG A 129 -7.82 14.46 4.87
CA ARG A 129 -8.74 15.57 4.75
C ARG A 129 -8.36 16.47 3.58
N PHE A 130 -9.37 16.94 2.88
CA PHE A 130 -9.28 17.93 1.82
C PHE A 130 -9.98 19.21 2.27
N ASN A 131 -9.39 20.37 1.99
CA ASN A 131 -9.94 21.67 2.32
C ASN A 131 -9.73 22.63 1.14
N GLY A 132 -10.74 23.44 0.86
CA GLY A 132 -10.78 24.42 -0.22
C GLY A 132 -11.98 25.34 -0.12
N ASP A 133 -12.30 26.09 -1.18
CA ASP A 133 -13.46 26.98 -1.22
C ASP A 133 -14.79 26.20 -1.07
N PHE A 134 -14.80 24.88 -1.31
CA PHE A 134 -15.93 23.96 -1.08
C PHE A 134 -16.11 23.58 0.41
N GLY A 135 -15.21 24.00 1.30
CA GLY A 135 -15.16 23.61 2.71
C GLY A 135 -14.24 22.44 2.98
N ILE A 136 -14.61 21.57 3.93
CA ILE A 136 -13.81 20.40 4.38
C ILE A 136 -14.50 19.12 3.91
N SER A 137 -13.72 18.20 3.33
CA SER A 137 -14.16 16.86 2.91
C SER A 137 -13.15 15.79 3.34
N GLN A 138 -13.65 14.58 3.62
CA GLN A 138 -12.83 13.37 3.78
C GLN A 138 -12.78 12.53 2.50
N VAL A 139 -13.61 12.89 1.51
CA VAL A 139 -13.65 12.24 0.20
C VAL A 139 -12.99 13.16 -0.81
N PRO A 140 -12.25 12.64 -1.79
CA PRO A 140 -11.64 13.44 -2.85
C PRO A 140 -12.66 14.34 -3.55
N PRO A 141 -12.49 15.68 -3.50
CA PRO A 141 -13.48 16.65 -3.99
C PRO A 141 -13.36 16.87 -5.51
N ILE A 142 -13.37 15.78 -6.28
CA ILE A 142 -13.25 15.83 -7.75
C ILE A 142 -14.48 16.50 -8.33
N GLY A 143 -14.27 17.53 -9.19
CA GLY A 143 -15.32 18.29 -9.84
C GLY A 143 -15.81 19.50 -9.06
N GLU A 144 -15.42 19.67 -7.78
CA GLU A 144 -15.68 20.87 -7.00
C GLU A 144 -14.81 22.03 -7.50
N ALA A 145 -15.36 23.23 -7.51
CA ALA A 145 -14.63 24.44 -7.87
C ALA A 145 -13.89 25.01 -6.66
N SER A 146 -12.60 25.30 -6.84
CA SER A 146 -11.78 25.89 -5.78
C SER A 146 -10.57 26.60 -6.38
N ARG A 147 -10.10 27.68 -5.73
CA ARG A 147 -8.85 28.36 -6.10
C ARG A 147 -7.63 27.68 -5.51
N ASN A 148 -7.82 26.91 -4.46
CA ASN A 148 -6.77 26.14 -3.82
C ASN A 148 -7.31 24.81 -3.30
N LEU A 149 -6.43 23.83 -3.20
CA LEU A 149 -6.71 22.55 -2.58
C LEU A 149 -5.64 22.27 -1.54
N ILE A 150 -6.03 22.18 -0.28
CA ILE A 150 -5.16 21.78 0.81
C ILE A 150 -5.47 20.32 1.14
N ILE A 151 -4.44 19.48 1.20
CA ILE A 151 -4.57 18.06 1.51
C ILE A 151 -3.75 17.78 2.77
N ASP A 152 -4.43 17.37 3.84
CA ASP A 152 -3.78 16.81 5.02
C ASP A 152 -3.55 15.32 4.81
N THR A 153 -2.33 14.86 5.07
CA THR A 153 -1.91 13.49 4.80
C THR A 153 -1.25 12.85 6.01
N LEU A 154 -1.44 11.54 6.14
CA LEU A 154 -0.58 10.66 6.93
C LEU A 154 0.40 9.98 5.99
N ILE A 155 1.69 10.06 6.32
CA ILE A 155 2.76 9.48 5.52
C ILE A 155 3.45 8.42 6.37
N ILE A 156 3.53 7.23 5.82
CA ILE A 156 4.23 6.12 6.45
C ILE A 156 5.56 5.91 5.74
N THR A 157 6.64 5.87 6.54
CA THR A 157 7.98 5.55 6.04
C THR A 157 8.45 4.23 6.62
N SER A 158 9.32 3.54 5.90
CA SER A 158 10.08 2.39 6.40
C SER A 158 11.57 2.65 6.23
N GLN A 159 12.38 1.99 7.05
CA GLN A 159 13.83 2.03 6.86
C GLN A 159 14.20 1.27 5.59
N LYS A 160 15.09 1.85 4.77
CA LYS A 160 15.57 1.27 3.50
C LYS A 160 16.13 -0.15 3.69
N GLN A 161 16.84 -0.37 4.79
CA GLN A 161 17.41 -1.68 5.14
C GLN A 161 16.35 -2.77 5.43
N ILE A 162 15.10 -2.36 5.70
CA ILE A 162 13.97 -3.29 5.84
C ILE A 162 13.23 -3.40 4.50
N LEU A 163 12.91 -2.28 3.88
CA LEU A 163 12.08 -2.21 2.68
C LEU A 163 12.72 -2.89 1.46
N TYR A 164 13.97 -2.54 1.15
CA TYR A 164 14.61 -3.00 -0.09
C TYR A 164 14.83 -4.51 -0.16
N PRO A 165 15.19 -5.24 0.91
CA PRO A 165 15.24 -6.69 0.85
C PRO A 165 13.91 -7.35 0.45
N TYR A 166 12.76 -6.81 0.91
CA TYR A 166 11.44 -7.31 0.49
C TYR A 166 11.18 -7.06 -0.99
N ILE A 167 11.49 -5.85 -1.48
CA ILE A 167 11.37 -5.51 -2.90
C ILE A 167 12.23 -6.48 -3.73
N MET A 168 13.50 -6.65 -3.36
CA MET A 168 14.42 -7.54 -4.09
C MET A 168 13.94 -8.99 -4.10
N ALA A 169 13.39 -9.49 -3.00
CA ALA A 169 12.89 -10.86 -2.94
C ALA A 169 11.70 -11.08 -3.89
N VAL A 170 10.77 -10.11 -3.97
CA VAL A 170 9.62 -10.17 -4.87
C VAL A 170 10.07 -10.08 -6.34
N GLU A 171 10.98 -9.16 -6.67
CA GLU A 171 11.55 -9.04 -8.02
C GLU A 171 12.34 -10.29 -8.43
N LYS A 172 13.12 -10.88 -7.53
CA LYS A 172 13.82 -12.15 -7.76
C LYS A 172 12.87 -13.34 -7.93
N ALA A 173 11.68 -13.25 -7.36
CA ALA A 173 10.62 -14.22 -7.63
C ALA A 173 10.00 -14.09 -9.02
N GLY A 174 10.32 -13.02 -9.76
CA GLY A 174 9.85 -12.76 -11.13
C GLY A 174 8.62 -11.88 -11.19
N LEU A 175 8.29 -11.15 -10.13
CA LEU A 175 7.11 -10.30 -10.05
C LEU A 175 7.49 -8.81 -10.09
N GLU A 176 6.65 -8.02 -10.73
CA GLU A 176 6.69 -6.56 -10.65
C GLU A 176 5.88 -6.09 -9.43
N ILE A 177 6.32 -4.99 -8.80
CA ILE A 177 5.61 -4.40 -7.68
C ILE A 177 4.83 -3.18 -8.18
N MET A 178 3.50 -3.23 -8.09
CA MET A 178 2.61 -2.13 -8.48
C MET A 178 2.50 -1.07 -7.39
N ASP A 179 2.43 -1.51 -6.14
CA ASP A 179 2.28 -0.64 -4.96
C ASP A 179 2.79 -1.34 -3.71
N ILE A 180 3.16 -0.56 -2.70
CA ILE A 180 3.63 -1.09 -1.41
C ILE A 180 2.77 -0.52 -0.29
N CYS A 181 2.22 -1.40 0.54
CA CYS A 181 1.46 -1.07 1.73
C CYS A 181 2.07 -1.66 2.99
N ILE A 182 1.56 -1.21 4.13
CA ILE A 182 1.93 -1.73 5.45
C ILE A 182 0.74 -2.46 6.07
N CYS A 183 0.99 -3.64 6.59
CA CYS A 183 -0.01 -4.58 7.11
C CYS A 183 -0.94 -4.03 8.21
N LEU A 184 -0.59 -2.98 8.94
CA LEU A 184 -1.35 -2.48 10.10
C LEU A 184 -2.40 -1.40 9.81
N LEU A 185 -2.72 -1.09 8.57
CA LEU A 185 -3.75 -0.09 8.28
C LEU A 185 -5.18 -0.56 8.62
N TYR A 186 -5.38 -1.81 9.03
CA TYR A 186 -6.68 -2.43 9.30
C TYR A 186 -6.80 -3.15 10.64
N THR A 187 -6.05 -2.79 11.66
CA THR A 187 -6.40 -3.24 13.01
C THR A 187 -7.54 -2.38 13.54
N SER A 188 -8.77 -2.79 13.28
CA SER A 188 -9.88 -2.44 14.15
C SER A 188 -9.52 -2.85 15.57
N PRO A 189 -9.75 -2.00 16.60
CA PRO A 189 -9.56 -2.44 17.97
C PRO A 189 -10.36 -3.71 18.18
N SER A 190 -9.69 -4.78 18.62
CA SER A 190 -10.34 -6.03 18.94
C SER A 190 -11.40 -5.74 20.01
N PRO A 191 -12.59 -6.35 19.96
CA PRO A 191 -13.58 -6.25 21.03
C PRO A 191 -13.03 -6.59 22.42
N ARG A 192 -11.89 -7.30 22.50
CA ARG A 192 -11.20 -7.63 23.76
C ARG A 192 -10.39 -6.47 24.35
N ASP A 193 -10.09 -5.42 23.59
CA ASP A 193 -9.33 -4.26 24.08
C ASP A 193 -10.23 -3.25 24.80
N THR A 194 -11.55 -3.34 24.64
CA THR A 194 -12.55 -2.48 25.31
C THR A 194 -12.97 -2.98 26.68
N GLU A 195 -12.61 -4.21 27.08
CA GLU A 195 -13.00 -4.78 28.40
C GLU A 195 -11.95 -4.56 29.52
N ARG A 196 -10.89 -3.80 29.28
CA ARG A 196 -9.82 -3.50 30.25
C ARG A 196 -9.69 -2.03 30.61
N SER A 197 -10.79 -1.29 30.61
CA SER A 197 -10.82 0.10 31.11
C SER A 197 -11.77 0.18 32.33
#